data_8f932cd1859f00f884e9ae3af12e7904
#
_entry.id   8f932cd1859f00f884e9ae3af12e7904
#
_cell.length_a   1.000
_cell.length_b   1.000
_cell.length_c   1.000
_cell.angle_alpha   90.00
_cell.angle_beta   90.00
_cell.angle_gamma   90.00
#
_symmetry.space_group_name_H-M   'P 1'
#
loop_
_entity.id
_entity.type
_entity.pdbx_description
1 polymer ?
#
loop_
_entity_poly.entity_id
_entity_poly.type
_entity_poly.pdbx_seq_one_letter_code
_entity_poly.pdbx_strand_id
1 'polypeptide(L)'
;MENIAHIFCNPEEEYWTIPPIKSFLKENDVKVDNVSAIKENTKTKLIDAAMDFAEQNEENKQIFIEWIDRTVKEGIKEIILHKCQMDEGMNLTFANEASTRKFLDMYVDTESTGYLINSKYDNKTRMVKYTLSKIRDKRAITLYFGKMITYIDKRKSKCRDIEFPVIFEYFIDEGWYLVRYKARSNLYEYHPEFQNEYMKTDYPVQDSKLVQEAVQQAMHILQLKEITGSEQSYFLKKMFYRILKQFTETPPEIKDRLDQYKNNIISMEQNIKELCRISEGQTFSLHSDLCNLFEKYISINWLDKEIFTRHRKAYPIKLRATDEEDSHVDQTAGGDSGPLQSKAIFFDNKRMIDNDEMCDGLTLKWKRSVRTYYPETFTVRISEKRGKCYLSFKEYTAEEDIQDVLFSIIGA
;
A
#
# COMPACT_ATOMS: atom_id res chain seq x y z
N MET A 1 -14.64 -18.87 22.92
CA MET A 1 -14.34 -18.67 21.49
C MET A 1 -15.54 -18.28 20.60
N GLU A 2 -16.78 -18.38 21.08
CA GLU A 2 -17.96 -17.90 20.28
C GLU A 2 -17.83 -16.47 19.74
N ASN A 3 -17.09 -15.59 20.42
CA ASN A 3 -16.89 -14.19 19.96
C ASN A 3 -15.77 -14.03 18.91
N ILE A 4 -14.87 -15.00 18.74
CA ILE A 4 -13.82 -14.96 17.71
C ILE A 4 -14.41 -15.12 16.30
N ALA A 5 -15.50 -15.88 16.21
CA ALA A 5 -16.12 -16.24 14.95
C ALA A 5 -16.76 -15.07 14.18
N HIS A 6 -17.13 -13.97 14.89
CA HIS A 6 -17.96 -12.97 14.29
C HIS A 6 -17.25 -12.05 13.29
N ILE A 7 -15.96 -11.76 13.45
CA ILE A 7 -15.31 -10.72 12.67
C ILE A 7 -14.42 -11.27 11.56
N PHE A 8 -13.57 -12.23 11.92
CA PHE A 8 -12.54 -12.74 11.01
C PHE A 8 -12.82 -14.14 10.51
N CYS A 9 -13.63 -14.91 11.23
CA CYS A 9 -13.92 -16.30 10.92
C CYS A 9 -15.20 -16.52 10.11
N ASN A 10 -16.00 -15.47 9.87
CA ASN A 10 -17.17 -15.61 9.03
C ASN A 10 -16.74 -15.95 7.59
N PRO A 11 -17.18 -17.09 7.00
CA PRO A 11 -16.85 -17.48 5.63
C PRO A 11 -17.24 -16.44 4.58
N GLU A 12 -18.23 -15.61 4.88
CA GLU A 12 -18.68 -14.52 4.02
C GLU A 12 -17.81 -13.26 4.14
N GLU A 13 -16.95 -13.16 5.18
CA GLU A 13 -16.04 -12.02 5.33
C GLU A 13 -14.86 -12.12 4.38
N GLU A 14 -14.57 -10.99 3.73
CA GLU A 14 -13.50 -10.91 2.74
C GLU A 14 -12.13 -10.54 3.35
N TYR A 15 -12.00 -10.47 4.70
CA TYR A 15 -10.70 -10.20 5.34
C TYR A 15 -9.72 -11.32 5.08
N TRP A 16 -10.20 -12.57 5.09
CA TRP A 16 -9.39 -13.72 4.77
C TRP A 16 -9.83 -14.37 3.48
N THR A 17 -8.88 -14.59 2.62
CA THR A 17 -9.03 -15.45 1.45
C THR A 17 -8.53 -16.85 1.77
N ILE A 18 -8.89 -17.82 0.95
CA ILE A 18 -8.49 -19.22 1.13
C ILE A 18 -6.96 -19.43 1.27
N PRO A 19 -6.09 -18.77 0.46
CA PRO A 19 -4.65 -19.02 0.52
C PRO A 19 -3.98 -18.71 1.87
N PRO A 20 -4.22 -17.57 2.55
CA PRO A 20 -3.65 -17.33 3.89
C PRO A 20 -4.05 -18.38 4.91
N ILE A 21 -5.32 -18.85 4.90
CA ILE A 21 -5.78 -19.87 5.82
C ILE A 21 -5.06 -21.21 5.55
N LYS A 22 -4.93 -21.57 4.27
CA LYS A 22 -4.16 -22.78 3.89
C LYS A 22 -2.69 -22.70 4.30
N SER A 23 -2.07 -21.51 4.18
CA SER A 23 -0.69 -21.30 4.64
C SER A 23 -0.57 -21.54 6.14
N PHE A 24 -1.45 -20.91 6.92
CA PHE A 24 -1.51 -21.06 8.38
C PHE A 24 -1.64 -22.52 8.80
N LEU A 25 -2.61 -23.24 8.21
CA LEU A 25 -2.85 -24.65 8.54
C LEU A 25 -1.64 -25.53 8.19
N LYS A 26 -1.00 -25.26 7.04
CA LYS A 26 0.20 -25.98 6.62
C LYS A 26 1.40 -25.70 7.54
N GLU A 27 1.60 -24.44 7.94
CA GLU A 27 2.69 -24.03 8.84
C GLU A 27 2.56 -24.66 10.23
N ASN A 28 1.33 -25.02 10.64
CA ASN A 28 1.04 -25.66 11.91
C ASN A 28 0.73 -27.17 11.79
N ASP A 29 1.09 -27.79 10.66
CA ASP A 29 0.90 -29.24 10.40
C ASP A 29 -0.56 -29.73 10.50
N VAL A 30 -1.54 -28.83 10.32
CA VAL A 30 -2.96 -29.19 10.37
C VAL A 30 -3.41 -29.76 9.03
N LYS A 31 -3.85 -31.01 9.02
CA LYS A 31 -4.38 -31.69 7.83
C LYS A 31 -5.88 -31.41 7.69
N VAL A 32 -6.30 -31.00 6.53
CA VAL A 32 -7.72 -30.81 6.18
C VAL A 32 -8.08 -31.82 5.09
N ASP A 33 -8.89 -32.80 5.46
CA ASP A 33 -9.37 -33.81 4.52
C ASP A 33 -10.54 -33.27 3.67
N ASN A 34 -10.59 -33.70 2.41
CA ASN A 34 -11.70 -33.47 1.48
C ASN A 34 -12.15 -32.01 1.29
N VAL A 35 -11.28 -31.20 0.69
CA VAL A 35 -11.63 -29.85 0.26
C VAL A 35 -12.69 -29.93 -0.85
N SER A 36 -13.89 -29.43 -0.57
CA SER A 36 -15.03 -29.43 -1.50
C SER A 36 -14.71 -28.66 -2.79
N ALA A 37 -15.29 -29.07 -3.91
CA ALA A 37 -15.27 -28.30 -5.17
C ALA A 37 -15.99 -26.93 -5.06
N ILE A 38 -16.88 -26.77 -4.08
CA ILE A 38 -17.61 -25.53 -3.81
C ILE A 38 -16.74 -24.62 -2.93
N LYS A 39 -16.39 -23.46 -3.45
CA LYS A 39 -15.43 -22.51 -2.82
C LYS A 39 -15.86 -22.03 -1.43
N GLU A 40 -17.14 -21.76 -1.19
CA GLU A 40 -17.68 -21.33 0.11
C GLU A 40 -17.56 -22.44 1.16
N ASN A 41 -17.93 -23.67 0.80
CA ASN A 41 -17.80 -24.83 1.71
C ASN A 41 -16.32 -25.13 2.03
N THR A 42 -15.40 -24.86 1.10
CA THR A 42 -13.96 -24.99 1.30
C THR A 42 -13.47 -23.97 2.33
N LYS A 43 -13.88 -22.72 2.23
CA LYS A 43 -13.45 -21.66 3.16
C LYS A 43 -13.95 -21.95 4.57
N THR A 44 -15.20 -22.37 4.73
CA THR A 44 -15.78 -22.75 6.03
C THR A 44 -14.98 -23.87 6.67
N LYS A 45 -14.72 -24.98 5.96
CA LYS A 45 -13.93 -26.10 6.49
C LYS A 45 -12.51 -25.70 6.93
N LEU A 46 -11.88 -24.79 6.19
CA LEU A 46 -10.54 -24.30 6.54
C LEU A 46 -10.57 -23.43 7.79
N ILE A 47 -11.60 -22.60 7.95
CA ILE A 47 -11.81 -21.79 9.15
C ILE A 47 -12.08 -22.70 10.36
N ASP A 48 -12.98 -23.69 10.21
CA ASP A 48 -13.28 -24.65 11.28
C ASP A 48 -12.01 -25.37 11.73
N ALA A 49 -11.20 -25.85 10.79
CA ALA A 49 -9.92 -26.50 11.10
C ALA A 49 -8.92 -25.57 11.82
N ALA A 50 -8.89 -24.28 11.46
CA ALA A 50 -8.04 -23.31 12.16
C ALA A 50 -8.56 -23.00 13.57
N MET A 51 -9.87 -22.99 13.78
CA MET A 51 -10.47 -22.84 15.09
C MET A 51 -10.25 -24.08 15.95
N ASP A 52 -10.46 -25.28 15.41
CA ASP A 52 -10.19 -26.53 16.10
C ASP A 52 -8.73 -26.60 16.56
N PHE A 53 -7.78 -26.17 15.73
CA PHE A 53 -6.37 -26.04 16.10
C PHE A 53 -6.20 -25.11 17.31
N ALA A 54 -6.82 -23.93 17.28
CA ALA A 54 -6.72 -22.94 18.34
C ALA A 54 -7.36 -23.42 19.67
N GLU A 55 -8.35 -24.31 19.61
CA GLU A 55 -9.05 -24.85 20.78
C GLU A 55 -8.30 -25.98 21.50
N GLN A 56 -7.28 -26.56 20.86
CA GLN A 56 -6.53 -27.68 21.44
C GLN A 56 -5.78 -27.30 22.74
N ASN A 57 -5.18 -26.12 22.79
CA ASN A 57 -4.44 -25.62 23.94
C ASN A 57 -4.19 -24.10 23.85
N GLU A 58 -3.73 -23.50 24.96
CA GLU A 58 -3.47 -22.05 25.02
C GLU A 58 -2.31 -21.58 24.10
N GLU A 59 -1.31 -22.42 23.82
CA GLU A 59 -0.21 -22.12 22.92
C GLU A 59 -0.72 -21.98 21.48
N ASN A 60 -1.50 -22.94 21.00
CA ASN A 60 -2.13 -22.91 19.68
C ASN A 60 -3.08 -21.71 19.53
N LYS A 61 -3.80 -21.40 20.60
CA LYS A 61 -4.68 -20.24 20.65
C LYS A 61 -3.89 -18.94 20.48
N GLN A 62 -2.75 -18.81 21.17
CA GLN A 62 -1.88 -17.64 21.03
C GLN A 62 -1.32 -17.52 19.61
N ILE A 63 -0.85 -18.62 19.01
CA ILE A 63 -0.38 -18.67 17.62
C ILE A 63 -1.48 -18.19 16.65
N PHE A 64 -2.71 -18.67 16.86
CA PHE A 64 -3.86 -18.28 16.03
C PHE A 64 -4.20 -16.78 16.15
N ILE A 65 -4.17 -16.24 17.37
CA ILE A 65 -4.43 -14.82 17.62
C ILE A 65 -3.35 -13.95 16.99
N GLU A 66 -2.08 -14.31 17.12
CA GLU A 66 -0.97 -13.59 16.49
C GLU A 66 -1.05 -13.62 14.97
N TRP A 67 -1.47 -14.77 14.41
CA TRP A 67 -1.72 -14.87 12.97
C TRP A 67 -2.86 -13.94 12.52
N ILE A 68 -3.94 -13.83 13.30
CA ILE A 68 -5.03 -12.88 13.02
C ILE A 68 -4.53 -11.45 13.05
N ASP A 69 -3.81 -11.05 14.08
CA ASP A 69 -3.27 -9.71 14.24
C ASP A 69 -2.33 -9.32 13.09
N ARG A 70 -1.59 -10.28 12.54
CA ARG A 70 -0.76 -10.10 11.35
C ARG A 70 -1.62 -9.97 10.09
N THR A 71 -2.53 -10.90 9.87
CA THR A 71 -3.32 -10.95 8.63
C THR A 71 -4.32 -9.81 8.49
N VAL A 72 -4.71 -9.15 9.59
CA VAL A 72 -5.51 -7.94 9.51
C VAL A 72 -4.77 -6.79 8.81
N LYS A 73 -3.43 -6.80 8.85
CA LYS A 73 -2.58 -5.82 8.15
C LYS A 73 -2.39 -6.15 6.66
N GLU A 74 -2.58 -7.41 6.29
CA GLU A 74 -2.35 -7.95 4.95
C GLU A 74 -3.58 -7.84 4.03
N GLY A 75 -3.40 -8.24 2.78
CA GLY A 75 -4.47 -8.39 1.82
C GLY A 75 -4.65 -7.19 0.90
N ILE A 76 -5.88 -7.02 0.40
CA ILE A 76 -6.27 -5.87 -0.40
C ILE A 76 -6.47 -4.69 0.55
N LYS A 77 -5.58 -3.72 0.50
CA LYS A 77 -5.55 -2.56 1.40
C LYS A 77 -5.43 -1.24 0.67
N GLU A 78 -6.05 -0.23 1.26
CA GLU A 78 -5.72 1.16 1.00
C GLU A 78 -4.86 1.66 2.16
N ILE A 79 -3.76 2.32 1.82
CA ILE A 79 -2.83 2.90 2.81
C ILE A 79 -2.67 4.39 2.52
N ILE A 80 -2.78 5.21 3.55
CA ILE A 80 -2.46 6.63 3.51
C ILE A 80 -1.16 6.83 4.26
N LEU A 81 -0.15 7.38 3.59
CA LEU A 81 1.15 7.72 4.19
C LEU A 81 1.30 9.23 4.20
N HIS A 82 1.67 9.78 5.36
CA HIS A 82 1.83 11.22 5.51
C HIS A 82 2.92 11.56 6.51
N LYS A 83 3.60 12.68 6.27
CA LYS A 83 4.61 13.20 7.17
C LYS A 83 3.97 14.03 8.27
N CYS A 84 4.45 13.87 9.49
CA CYS A 84 3.97 14.60 10.64
C CYS A 84 5.11 14.97 11.58
N GLN A 85 4.83 15.91 12.44
CA GLN A 85 5.74 16.33 13.51
C GLN A 85 5.08 16.03 14.86
N MET A 86 5.83 15.40 15.74
CA MET A 86 5.42 15.19 17.13
C MET A 86 5.69 16.45 17.94
N ASP A 87 4.83 16.73 18.91
CA ASP A 87 5.06 17.79 19.87
C ASP A 87 6.32 17.50 20.70
N GLU A 88 7.17 18.50 20.88
CA GLU A 88 8.46 18.33 21.59
C GLU A 88 8.28 17.80 23.02
N GLY A 89 7.17 18.13 23.68
CA GLY A 89 6.83 17.63 25.01
C GLY A 89 6.64 16.12 25.08
N MET A 90 6.31 15.47 23.94
CA MET A 90 6.09 14.03 23.87
C MET A 90 7.37 13.22 23.64
N ASN A 91 8.49 13.84 23.28
CA ASN A 91 9.76 13.17 23.04
C ASN A 91 10.23 12.34 24.24
N LEU A 92 10.05 12.85 25.46
CA LEU A 92 10.39 12.11 26.69
C LEU A 92 9.45 10.94 26.94
N THR A 93 8.18 11.08 26.63
CA THR A 93 7.17 10.03 26.78
C THR A 93 7.48 8.85 25.87
N PHE A 94 7.90 9.11 24.63
CA PHE A 94 8.21 8.08 23.63
C PHE A 94 9.72 7.74 23.54
N ALA A 95 10.53 8.23 24.48
CA ALA A 95 11.96 7.94 24.54
C ALA A 95 12.27 6.46 24.80
N ASN A 96 11.45 5.80 25.62
CA ASN A 96 11.61 4.39 25.96
C ASN A 96 10.25 3.66 26.02
N GLU A 97 10.32 2.34 25.94
CA GLU A 97 9.15 1.48 25.88
C GLU A 97 8.26 1.56 27.13
N ALA A 98 8.86 1.63 28.32
CA ALA A 98 8.10 1.64 29.59
C ALA A 98 7.26 2.91 29.75
N SER A 99 7.82 4.07 29.45
CA SER A 99 7.06 5.34 29.48
C SER A 99 5.97 5.38 28.41
N THR A 100 6.27 4.87 27.22
CA THR A 100 5.32 4.76 26.12
C THR A 100 4.12 3.88 26.50
N ARG A 101 4.38 2.69 27.07
CA ARG A 101 3.31 1.78 27.53
C ARG A 101 2.44 2.45 28.59
N LYS A 102 3.06 2.99 29.64
CA LYS A 102 2.31 3.68 30.71
C LYS A 102 1.41 4.81 30.18
N PHE A 103 1.87 5.51 29.16
CA PHE A 103 1.08 6.58 28.54
C PHE A 103 -0.07 6.00 27.69
N LEU A 104 0.18 5.01 26.85
CA LEU A 104 -0.82 4.47 25.94
C LEU A 104 -1.88 3.64 26.68
N ASP A 105 -1.53 3.00 27.79
CA ASP A 105 -2.48 2.26 28.63
C ASP A 105 -3.64 3.11 29.14
N MET A 106 -3.45 4.44 29.25
CA MET A 106 -4.52 5.37 29.64
C MET A 106 -5.62 5.56 28.57
N TYR A 107 -5.32 5.20 27.32
CA TYR A 107 -6.22 5.41 26.17
C TYR A 107 -6.83 4.12 25.64
N VAL A 108 -6.31 2.94 26.03
CA VAL A 108 -6.92 1.68 25.65
C VAL A 108 -8.26 1.53 26.34
N ASP A 109 -9.27 1.13 25.57
CA ASP A 109 -10.60 0.87 26.14
C ASP A 109 -10.52 -0.20 27.23
N THR A 110 -11.08 0.08 28.39
CA THR A 110 -11.09 -0.84 29.55
C THR A 110 -11.85 -2.14 29.29
N GLU A 111 -12.73 -2.15 28.29
CA GLU A 111 -13.42 -3.37 27.84
C GLU A 111 -12.61 -4.15 26.79
N SER A 112 -11.46 -3.63 26.37
CA SER A 112 -10.58 -4.32 25.43
C SER A 112 -9.85 -5.47 26.11
N THR A 113 -9.81 -6.61 25.44
CA THR A 113 -9.06 -7.78 25.89
C THR A 113 -7.59 -7.76 25.46
N GLY A 114 -7.14 -6.68 24.79
CA GLY A 114 -5.82 -6.61 24.17
C GLY A 114 -5.70 -7.37 22.85
N TYR A 115 -6.77 -7.98 22.37
CA TYR A 115 -6.85 -8.68 21.10
C TYR A 115 -7.98 -8.09 20.25
N LEU A 116 -7.73 -7.89 18.95
CA LEU A 116 -8.73 -7.35 18.03
C LEU A 116 -10.02 -8.18 18.03
N ILE A 117 -9.90 -9.49 18.09
CA ILE A 117 -11.00 -10.43 17.94
C ILE A 117 -11.91 -10.55 19.15
N ASN A 118 -11.45 -10.14 20.33
CA ASN A 118 -12.19 -10.29 21.58
C ASN A 118 -12.68 -8.95 22.14
N SER A 119 -12.37 -7.84 21.47
CA SER A 119 -12.78 -6.51 21.91
C SER A 119 -14.26 -6.28 21.62
N LYS A 120 -14.94 -5.60 22.53
CA LYS A 120 -16.31 -5.16 22.27
C LYS A 120 -16.29 -3.88 21.43
N TYR A 121 -17.04 -3.89 20.35
CA TYR A 121 -17.19 -2.77 19.46
C TYR A 121 -18.61 -2.20 19.54
N ASP A 122 -18.69 -0.89 19.43
CA ASP A 122 -19.97 -0.18 19.35
C ASP A 122 -19.98 0.80 18.15
N ASN A 123 -20.89 1.72 18.12
CA ASN A 123 -20.99 2.73 17.08
C ASN A 123 -19.98 3.89 17.22
N LYS A 124 -19.02 3.80 18.16
CA LYS A 124 -17.96 4.78 18.33
C LYS A 124 -16.62 4.20 17.90
N THR A 125 -15.82 5.02 17.25
CA THR A 125 -14.42 4.65 16.97
C THR A 125 -13.64 4.62 18.28
N ARG A 126 -13.01 3.48 18.61
CA ARG A 126 -12.23 3.29 19.85
C ARG A 126 -10.89 2.66 19.55
N MET A 127 -9.88 3.05 20.33
CA MET A 127 -8.60 2.36 20.35
C MET A 127 -8.71 1.10 21.20
N VAL A 128 -8.65 -0.06 20.56
CA VAL A 128 -8.82 -1.36 21.22
C VAL A 128 -7.51 -2.02 21.62
N LYS A 129 -6.42 -1.64 20.97
CA LYS A 129 -5.10 -2.22 21.20
C LYS A 129 -4.01 -1.27 20.69
N TYR A 130 -2.82 -1.40 21.25
CA TYR A 130 -1.60 -0.88 20.64
C TYR A 130 -0.48 -1.92 20.69
N THR A 131 0.51 -1.76 19.81
CA THR A 131 1.77 -2.50 19.86
C THR A 131 2.96 -1.57 19.68
N LEU A 132 4.04 -1.89 20.39
CA LEU A 132 5.34 -1.24 20.22
C LEU A 132 6.26 -2.26 19.54
N SER A 133 6.82 -1.88 18.41
CA SER A 133 7.63 -2.79 17.61
C SER A 133 8.78 -2.05 16.91
N LYS A 134 9.73 -2.82 16.41
CA LYS A 134 10.68 -2.33 15.42
C LYS A 134 10.31 -2.94 14.08
N ILE A 135 10.07 -2.09 13.11
CA ILE A 135 9.80 -2.48 11.72
C ILE A 135 11.03 -2.08 10.92
N ARG A 136 11.81 -3.05 10.44
CA ARG A 136 13.11 -2.82 9.78
C ARG A 136 14.01 -1.86 10.57
N ASP A 137 14.20 -2.17 11.86
CA ASP A 137 14.99 -1.40 12.82
C ASP A 137 14.45 0.00 13.17
N LYS A 138 13.32 0.42 12.59
CA LYS A 138 12.64 1.68 12.91
C LYS A 138 11.63 1.48 14.02
N ARG A 139 11.67 2.33 15.04
CA ARG A 139 10.70 2.28 16.16
C ARG A 139 9.31 2.69 15.66
N ALA A 140 8.34 1.84 15.91
CA ALA A 140 6.96 2.08 15.50
C ALA A 140 5.98 1.88 16.64
N ILE A 141 5.02 2.80 16.75
CA ILE A 141 3.81 2.68 17.56
C ILE A 141 2.68 2.32 16.61
N THR A 142 2.03 1.18 16.84
CA THR A 142 0.83 0.79 16.09
C THR A 142 -0.38 0.89 17.00
N LEU A 143 -1.37 1.69 16.60
CA LEU A 143 -2.66 1.82 17.26
C LEU A 143 -3.72 1.12 16.42
N TYR A 144 -4.53 0.30 17.03
CA TYR A 144 -5.63 -0.42 16.38
C TYR A 144 -6.95 0.19 16.83
N PHE A 145 -7.69 0.72 15.87
CA PHE A 145 -9.02 1.27 16.07
C PHE A 145 -10.07 0.36 15.47
N GLY A 146 -11.24 0.35 16.07
CA GLY A 146 -12.38 -0.36 15.53
C GLY A 146 -13.67 0.38 15.82
N LYS A 147 -14.65 0.16 14.95
CA LYS A 147 -16.02 0.66 15.05
C LYS A 147 -16.97 -0.37 14.47
N MET A 148 -18.12 -0.61 15.12
CA MET A 148 -19.17 -1.40 14.52
C MET A 148 -19.88 -0.56 13.44
N ILE A 149 -20.13 -1.16 12.30
CA ILE A 149 -20.87 -0.57 11.18
C ILE A 149 -21.81 -1.59 10.57
N THR A 150 -22.83 -1.13 9.87
CA THR A 150 -23.70 -1.99 9.09
C THR A 150 -23.25 -2.01 7.63
N TYR A 151 -23.09 -3.18 7.06
CA TYR A 151 -22.72 -3.40 5.66
C TYR A 151 -23.84 -4.08 4.90
N ILE A 152 -24.11 -3.63 3.68
CA ILE A 152 -25.10 -4.22 2.80
C ILE A 152 -24.42 -4.87 1.59
N ASP A 153 -24.53 -6.19 1.51
CA ASP A 153 -24.19 -6.91 0.30
C ASP A 153 -25.37 -6.82 -0.70
N LYS A 154 -25.27 -5.89 -1.63
CA LYS A 154 -26.31 -5.68 -2.66
C LYS A 154 -26.54 -6.89 -3.55
N ARG A 155 -25.56 -7.78 -3.72
CA ARG A 155 -25.68 -8.98 -4.56
C ARG A 155 -26.52 -10.06 -3.88
N LYS A 156 -26.36 -10.18 -2.56
CA LYS A 156 -27.04 -11.19 -1.75
C LYS A 156 -28.30 -10.60 -1.06
N SER A 157 -28.56 -9.30 -1.18
CA SER A 157 -29.61 -8.57 -0.45
C SER A 157 -29.57 -8.83 1.06
N LYS A 158 -28.37 -8.96 1.61
CA LYS A 158 -28.15 -9.22 3.03
C LYS A 158 -27.56 -8.00 3.71
N CYS A 159 -28.15 -7.65 4.84
CA CYS A 159 -27.66 -6.65 5.77
C CYS A 159 -26.97 -7.36 6.94
N ARG A 160 -25.79 -6.89 7.34
CA ARG A 160 -25.05 -7.43 8.48
C ARG A 160 -24.23 -6.37 9.17
N ASP A 161 -24.07 -6.54 10.46
CA ASP A 161 -23.21 -5.69 11.25
C ASP A 161 -21.80 -6.28 11.22
N ILE A 162 -20.83 -5.44 10.93
CA ILE A 162 -19.42 -5.83 10.79
C ILE A 162 -18.54 -4.82 11.53
N GLU A 163 -17.37 -5.25 11.90
CA GLU A 163 -16.33 -4.34 12.36
C GLU A 163 -15.58 -3.70 11.21
N PHE A 164 -15.17 -2.45 11.45
CA PHE A 164 -14.33 -1.70 10.54
C PHE A 164 -13.02 -1.37 11.25
N PRO A 165 -12.00 -2.22 11.13
CA PRO A 165 -10.70 -1.97 11.71
C PRO A 165 -9.94 -0.94 10.89
N VAL A 166 -9.32 0.02 11.60
CA VAL A 166 -8.37 1.00 11.06
C VAL A 166 -7.08 0.86 11.86
N ILE A 167 -5.97 0.67 11.18
CA ILE A 167 -4.65 0.52 11.80
C ILE A 167 -3.84 1.77 11.50
N PHE A 168 -3.41 2.44 12.56
CA PHE A 168 -2.55 3.62 12.49
C PHE A 168 -1.16 3.25 12.98
N GLU A 169 -0.13 3.43 12.15
CA GLU A 169 1.27 3.15 12.51
C GLU A 169 2.08 4.45 12.42
N TYR A 170 2.81 4.77 13.48
CA TYR A 170 3.67 5.94 13.55
C TYR A 170 5.13 5.54 13.71
N PHE A 171 5.97 5.94 12.78
CA PHE A 171 7.43 5.75 12.80
C PHE A 171 8.07 6.94 13.52
N ILE A 172 8.48 6.72 14.77
CA ILE A 172 8.91 7.77 15.68
C ILE A 172 10.11 8.54 15.14
N ASP A 173 11.11 7.81 14.63
CA ASP A 173 12.38 8.38 14.21
C ASP A 173 12.31 9.09 12.85
N GLU A 174 11.37 8.69 12.00
CA GLU A 174 11.20 9.23 10.65
C GLU A 174 10.15 10.34 10.56
N GLY A 175 9.27 10.46 11.55
CA GLY A 175 8.17 11.41 11.51
C GLY A 175 7.14 11.12 10.41
N TRP A 176 6.92 9.84 10.13
CA TRP A 176 5.88 9.38 9.21
C TRP A 176 4.82 8.60 9.95
N TYR A 177 3.55 8.82 9.58
CA TYR A 177 2.50 7.88 9.92
C TYR A 177 1.90 7.25 8.68
N LEU A 178 1.37 6.06 8.86
CA LEU A 178 0.53 5.40 7.86
C LEU A 178 -0.76 4.90 8.49
N VAL A 179 -1.80 4.88 7.67
CA VAL A 179 -3.12 4.37 8.04
C VAL A 179 -3.51 3.28 7.07
N ARG A 180 -3.83 2.11 7.58
CA ARG A 180 -4.25 0.95 6.79
C ARG A 180 -5.72 0.66 7.04
N TYR A 181 -6.47 0.45 5.98
CA TYR A 181 -7.86 0.01 6.06
C TYR A 181 -8.25 -0.79 4.81
N LYS A 182 -9.34 -1.52 4.90
CA LYS A 182 -9.94 -2.17 3.75
C LYS A 182 -11.05 -1.28 3.21
N ALA A 183 -10.87 -0.74 2.00
CA ALA A 183 -11.89 0.08 1.34
C ALA A 183 -13.17 -0.72 1.12
N ARG A 184 -14.29 -0.16 1.51
CA ARG A 184 -15.63 -0.75 1.36
C ARG A 184 -16.66 0.30 0.95
N SER A 185 -17.62 -0.13 0.16
CA SER A 185 -18.81 0.65 -0.18
C SER A 185 -20.06 0.07 0.52
N ASN A 186 -21.15 0.78 0.46
CA ASN A 186 -22.45 0.37 1.07
C ASN A 186 -22.35 0.17 2.58
N LEU A 187 -21.70 1.13 3.25
CA LEU A 187 -21.58 1.20 4.69
C LEU A 187 -22.62 2.14 5.27
N TYR A 188 -23.12 1.80 6.45
CA TYR A 188 -24.12 2.57 7.18
C TYR A 188 -23.74 2.60 8.66
N GLU A 189 -24.16 3.65 9.39
CA GLU A 189 -23.94 3.71 10.83
C GLU A 189 -24.63 2.53 11.53
N TYR A 190 -23.98 1.99 12.54
CA TYR A 190 -24.54 0.90 13.35
C TYR A 190 -25.51 1.45 14.41
N HIS A 191 -26.70 0.93 14.40
CA HIS A 191 -27.77 1.26 15.34
C HIS A 191 -28.35 -0.03 15.92
N PRO A 192 -27.93 -0.43 17.13
CA PRO A 192 -28.37 -1.69 17.75
C PRO A 192 -29.88 -1.74 18.00
N GLU A 193 -30.53 -0.58 18.12
CA GLU A 193 -31.98 -0.44 18.29
C GLU A 193 -32.79 -0.74 17.04
N PHE A 194 -32.17 -0.71 15.86
CA PHE A 194 -32.89 -0.95 14.59
C PHE A 194 -32.96 -2.45 14.29
N GLN A 195 -34.12 -3.03 14.51
CA GLN A 195 -34.40 -4.43 14.16
C GLN A 195 -34.77 -4.61 12.68
N ASN A 196 -35.25 -3.55 12.03
CA ASN A 196 -35.68 -3.60 10.62
C ASN A 196 -34.51 -3.22 9.70
N GLU A 197 -34.20 -4.08 8.73
CA GLU A 197 -33.13 -3.85 7.74
C GLU A 197 -33.29 -2.54 6.95
N TYR A 198 -34.54 -2.08 6.71
CA TYR A 198 -34.77 -0.81 6.03
C TYR A 198 -34.29 0.39 6.86
N MET A 199 -34.51 0.38 8.16
CA MET A 199 -34.07 1.47 9.05
C MET A 199 -32.54 1.53 9.14
N LYS A 200 -31.86 0.39 9.02
CA LYS A 200 -30.39 0.31 9.03
C LYS A 200 -29.75 1.03 7.83
N THR A 201 -30.51 1.37 6.79
CA THR A 201 -30.00 1.99 5.55
C THR A 201 -30.19 3.51 5.49
N ASP A 202 -30.74 4.12 6.52
CA ASP A 202 -31.05 5.55 6.52
C ASP A 202 -29.81 6.43 6.77
N TYR A 203 -28.73 5.86 7.31
CA TYR A 203 -27.55 6.60 7.71
C TYR A 203 -26.29 6.11 6.98
N PRO A 204 -26.13 6.44 5.67
CA PRO A 204 -24.96 6.02 4.92
C PRO A 204 -23.68 6.67 5.44
N VAL A 205 -22.61 5.92 5.51
CA VAL A 205 -21.29 6.40 5.91
C VAL A 205 -20.23 6.03 4.87
N GLN A 206 -19.28 6.92 4.65
CA GLN A 206 -18.14 6.65 3.77
C GLN A 206 -16.97 6.08 4.61
N ASP A 207 -16.24 5.13 4.04
CA ASP A 207 -15.03 4.59 4.65
C ASP A 207 -14.00 5.68 4.98
N SER A 208 -13.88 6.70 4.14
CA SER A 208 -13.01 7.87 4.39
C SER A 208 -13.37 8.62 5.68
N LYS A 209 -14.66 8.70 6.06
CA LYS A 209 -15.08 9.32 7.33
C LYS A 209 -14.65 8.47 8.52
N LEU A 210 -14.83 7.14 8.44
CA LEU A 210 -14.39 6.20 9.48
C LEU A 210 -12.88 6.24 9.70
N VAL A 211 -12.14 6.28 8.59
CA VAL A 211 -10.67 6.44 8.64
C VAL A 211 -10.28 7.77 9.25
N GLN A 212 -10.95 8.85 8.89
CA GLN A 212 -10.69 10.19 9.45
C GLN A 212 -10.93 10.25 10.95
N GLU A 213 -12.00 9.61 11.45
CA GLU A 213 -12.27 9.52 12.89
C GLU A 213 -11.11 8.83 13.65
N ALA A 214 -10.61 7.71 13.13
CA ALA A 214 -9.46 7.00 13.71
C ALA A 214 -8.17 7.83 13.67
N VAL A 215 -7.90 8.50 12.53
CA VAL A 215 -6.74 9.38 12.38
C VAL A 215 -6.79 10.52 13.37
N GLN A 216 -7.93 11.20 13.53
CA GLN A 216 -8.08 12.30 14.49
C GLN A 216 -7.82 11.84 15.92
N GLN A 217 -8.32 10.67 16.32
CA GLN A 217 -8.02 10.11 17.63
C GLN A 217 -6.53 9.77 17.79
N ALA A 218 -5.92 9.12 16.80
CA ALA A 218 -4.49 8.80 16.84
C ALA A 218 -3.61 10.07 16.94
N MET A 219 -3.92 11.09 16.15
CA MET A 219 -3.22 12.37 16.17
C MET A 219 -3.36 13.06 17.54
N HIS A 220 -4.55 12.98 18.14
CA HIS A 220 -4.78 13.53 19.48
C HIS A 220 -4.00 12.74 20.55
N ILE A 221 -4.07 11.40 20.54
CA ILE A 221 -3.36 10.55 21.51
C ILE A 221 -1.85 10.77 21.42
N LEU A 222 -1.29 10.74 20.23
CA LEU A 222 0.16 10.85 20.01
C LEU A 222 0.65 12.31 19.92
N GLN A 223 -0.25 13.29 20.03
CA GLN A 223 0.03 14.74 19.88
C GLN A 223 0.83 15.05 18.62
N LEU A 224 0.36 14.50 17.50
CA LEU A 224 0.97 14.71 16.20
C LEU A 224 0.30 15.86 15.45
N LYS A 225 1.09 16.56 14.63
CA LYS A 225 0.63 17.61 13.70
C LYS A 225 1.03 17.23 12.28
N GLU A 226 0.06 17.19 11.37
CA GLU A 226 0.34 16.94 9.94
C GLU A 226 1.16 18.10 9.35
N ILE A 227 2.18 17.76 8.57
CA ILE A 227 2.89 18.74 7.75
C ILE A 227 2.07 18.93 6.49
N THR A 228 1.40 20.07 6.37
CA THR A 228 0.49 20.39 5.26
C THR A 228 1.06 21.50 4.38
N GLY A 229 0.54 21.62 3.14
CA GLY A 229 0.89 22.69 2.23
C GLY A 229 1.36 22.18 0.87
N SER A 230 1.61 23.12 -0.06
CA SER A 230 2.11 22.83 -1.42
C SER A 230 3.51 22.20 -1.38
N GLU A 231 4.34 22.55 -0.42
CA GLU A 231 5.68 21.99 -0.23
C GLU A 231 5.62 20.46 -0.01
N GLN A 232 4.64 19.97 0.75
CA GLN A 232 4.48 18.53 0.98
C GLN A 232 4.06 17.80 -0.31
N SER A 233 3.14 18.36 -1.09
CA SER A 233 2.75 17.81 -2.39
C SER A 233 3.96 17.76 -3.34
N TYR A 234 4.72 18.83 -3.42
CA TYR A 234 5.94 18.91 -4.22
C TYR A 234 6.99 17.88 -3.78
N PHE A 235 7.21 17.74 -2.48
CA PHE A 235 8.11 16.74 -1.92
C PHE A 235 7.70 15.31 -2.35
N LEU A 236 6.40 14.97 -2.24
CA LEU A 236 5.90 13.66 -2.63
C LEU A 236 6.06 13.39 -4.13
N LYS A 237 5.77 14.38 -4.98
CA LYS A 237 5.96 14.27 -6.44
C LYS A 237 7.41 14.02 -6.81
N LYS A 238 8.36 14.71 -6.18
CA LYS A 238 9.81 14.45 -6.35
C LYS A 238 10.22 13.06 -5.87
N MET A 239 9.69 12.63 -4.75
CA MET A 239 9.93 11.29 -4.23
C MET A 239 9.43 10.22 -5.21
N PHE A 240 8.26 10.38 -5.81
CA PHE A 240 7.74 9.45 -6.83
C PHE A 240 8.59 9.46 -8.10
N TYR A 241 9.13 10.61 -8.49
CA TYR A 241 10.08 10.68 -9.59
C TYR A 241 11.36 9.88 -9.30
N ARG A 242 11.91 9.97 -8.10
CA ARG A 242 13.08 9.16 -7.71
C ARG A 242 12.79 7.67 -7.76
N ILE A 243 11.61 7.24 -7.29
CA ILE A 243 11.15 5.85 -7.42
C ILE A 243 11.03 5.45 -8.90
N LEU A 244 10.45 6.31 -9.74
CA LEU A 244 10.39 6.08 -11.18
C LEU A 244 11.78 5.89 -11.77
N LYS A 245 12.73 6.78 -11.49
CA LYS A 245 14.11 6.69 -11.97
C LYS A 245 14.78 5.39 -11.56
N GLN A 246 14.66 5.00 -10.27
CA GLN A 246 15.21 3.76 -9.76
C GLN A 246 14.72 2.53 -10.55
N PHE A 247 13.42 2.50 -10.86
CA PHE A 247 12.82 1.35 -11.55
C PHE A 247 12.81 1.47 -13.08
N THR A 248 13.26 2.60 -13.62
CA THR A 248 13.42 2.82 -15.06
C THR A 248 14.87 3.11 -15.47
N GLU A 249 15.83 2.75 -14.67
CA GLU A 249 17.24 2.86 -15.04
C GLU A 249 17.49 2.06 -16.33
N THR A 250 18.28 2.62 -17.26
CA THR A 250 18.59 1.96 -18.53
C THR A 250 19.39 0.67 -18.25
N PRO A 251 18.93 -0.50 -18.73
CA PRO A 251 19.65 -1.76 -18.55
C PRO A 251 21.10 -1.68 -19.08
N PRO A 252 22.05 -2.40 -18.43
CA PRO A 252 23.47 -2.39 -18.86
C PRO A 252 23.63 -2.74 -20.33
N GLU A 253 22.92 -3.73 -20.84
CA GLU A 253 23.00 -4.20 -22.22
C GLU A 253 22.58 -3.12 -23.22
N ILE A 254 21.62 -2.27 -22.83
CA ILE A 254 21.19 -1.12 -23.64
C ILE A 254 22.22 0.02 -23.53
N LYS A 255 22.78 0.26 -22.35
CA LYS A 255 23.87 1.24 -22.17
C LYS A 255 25.08 0.88 -23.03
N ASP A 256 25.53 -0.37 -22.98
CA ASP A 256 26.65 -0.86 -23.80
C ASP A 256 26.38 -0.67 -25.29
N ARG A 257 25.12 -0.87 -25.72
CA ARG A 257 24.72 -0.65 -27.10
C ARG A 257 24.72 0.82 -27.48
N LEU A 258 24.27 1.71 -26.59
CA LEU A 258 24.32 3.17 -26.77
C LEU A 258 25.76 3.66 -26.88
N ASP A 259 26.67 3.17 -26.05
CA ASP A 259 28.09 3.54 -26.07
C ASP A 259 28.75 3.21 -27.40
N GLN A 260 28.34 2.13 -28.07
CA GLN A 260 28.81 1.80 -29.43
C GLN A 260 28.43 2.88 -30.45
N TYR A 261 27.34 3.61 -30.26
CA TYR A 261 26.85 4.67 -31.15
C TYR A 261 27.26 6.08 -30.71
N LYS A 262 28.04 6.24 -29.65
CA LYS A 262 28.42 7.54 -29.09
C LYS A 262 29.01 8.51 -30.14
N ASN A 263 29.94 8.03 -30.95
CA ASN A 263 30.58 8.84 -31.99
C ASN A 263 29.58 9.23 -33.11
N ASN A 264 28.66 8.35 -33.43
CA ASN A 264 27.59 8.63 -34.39
C ASN A 264 26.64 9.72 -33.87
N ILE A 265 26.27 9.66 -32.58
CA ILE A 265 25.42 10.66 -31.91
C ILE A 265 26.11 12.03 -31.95
N ILE A 266 27.39 12.11 -31.59
CA ILE A 266 28.18 13.37 -31.63
C ILE A 266 28.24 13.93 -33.06
N SER A 267 28.48 13.08 -34.05
CA SER A 267 28.50 13.54 -35.46
C SER A 267 27.13 14.03 -35.92
N MET A 268 26.04 13.35 -35.54
CA MET A 268 24.68 13.80 -35.84
C MET A 268 24.35 15.12 -35.14
N GLU A 269 24.74 15.30 -33.90
CA GLU A 269 24.57 16.54 -33.15
C GLU A 269 25.24 17.70 -33.87
N GLN A 270 26.48 17.55 -34.31
CA GLN A 270 27.23 18.56 -35.07
C GLN A 270 26.53 18.91 -36.38
N ASN A 271 26.14 17.91 -37.17
CA ASN A 271 25.44 18.09 -38.41
C ASN A 271 24.10 18.85 -38.25
N ILE A 272 23.33 18.53 -37.21
CA ILE A 272 22.05 19.21 -36.92
C ILE A 272 22.32 20.65 -36.50
N LYS A 273 23.33 20.91 -35.65
CA LYS A 273 23.71 22.29 -35.26
C LYS A 273 24.09 23.15 -36.48
N GLU A 274 24.87 22.60 -37.40
CA GLU A 274 25.25 23.30 -38.64
C GLU A 274 24.05 23.57 -39.54
N LEU A 275 23.23 22.56 -39.84
CA LEU A 275 22.05 22.66 -40.71
C LEU A 275 20.99 23.63 -40.18
N CYS A 276 20.73 23.58 -38.87
CA CYS A 276 19.74 24.41 -38.21
C CYS A 276 20.29 25.76 -37.73
N ARG A 277 21.59 26.04 -37.93
CA ARG A 277 22.28 27.27 -37.48
C ARG A 277 22.09 27.56 -36.01
N ILE A 278 22.18 26.50 -35.18
CA ILE A 278 22.03 26.61 -33.72
C ILE A 278 23.36 27.16 -33.14
N SER A 279 23.28 28.34 -32.49
CA SER A 279 24.47 28.97 -31.89
C SER A 279 24.86 28.29 -30.57
N GLU A 280 26.18 28.27 -30.26
CA GLU A 280 26.70 27.86 -28.96
C GLU A 280 26.16 28.81 -27.90
N GLY A 281 25.37 28.28 -26.95
CA GLY A 281 24.75 29.05 -25.87
C GLY A 281 23.23 29.01 -25.84
N GLN A 282 22.55 28.47 -26.83
CA GLN A 282 21.16 28.10 -26.70
C GLN A 282 21.08 26.85 -25.81
N THR A 283 20.25 26.92 -24.75
CA THR A 283 20.01 25.84 -23.78
C THR A 283 19.28 24.63 -24.38
N PHE A 284 19.74 24.19 -25.53
CA PHE A 284 19.21 23.02 -26.21
C PHE A 284 20.00 21.77 -25.77
N SER A 285 19.33 20.81 -25.18
CA SER A 285 19.93 19.52 -24.87
C SER A 285 19.87 18.55 -26.05
N LEU A 286 20.24 19.01 -27.27
CA LEU A 286 20.21 18.20 -28.49
C LEU A 286 20.93 16.86 -28.33
N HIS A 287 22.05 16.87 -27.61
CA HIS A 287 22.77 15.64 -27.28
C HIS A 287 21.88 14.65 -26.48
N SER A 288 21.21 15.14 -25.43
CA SER A 288 20.31 14.32 -24.62
C SER A 288 19.12 13.81 -25.44
N ASP A 289 18.57 14.66 -26.33
CA ASP A 289 17.44 14.28 -27.19
C ASP A 289 17.86 13.15 -28.16
N LEU A 290 19.03 13.25 -28.75
CA LEU A 290 19.58 12.19 -29.62
C LEU A 290 19.84 10.91 -28.82
N CYS A 291 20.43 11.00 -27.64
CA CYS A 291 20.62 9.83 -26.76
C CYS A 291 19.27 9.15 -26.44
N ASN A 292 18.26 9.94 -26.05
CA ASN A 292 16.93 9.42 -25.78
C ASN A 292 16.28 8.76 -27.01
N LEU A 293 16.49 9.34 -28.20
CA LEU A 293 16.01 8.78 -29.46
C LEU A 293 16.65 7.41 -29.75
N PHE A 294 17.97 7.32 -29.60
CA PHE A 294 18.70 6.04 -29.77
C PHE A 294 18.27 5.01 -28.71
N GLU A 295 18.20 5.41 -27.45
CA GLU A 295 17.70 4.55 -26.35
C GLU A 295 16.30 4.02 -26.66
N LYS A 296 15.39 4.89 -27.13
CA LYS A 296 14.04 4.52 -27.54
C LYS A 296 14.06 3.39 -28.57
N TYR A 297 14.76 3.60 -29.69
CA TYR A 297 14.75 2.62 -30.79
C TYR A 297 15.48 1.33 -30.42
N ILE A 298 16.54 1.38 -29.63
CA ILE A 298 17.21 0.19 -29.12
C ILE A 298 16.25 -0.59 -28.20
N SER A 299 15.61 0.09 -27.26
CA SER A 299 14.71 -0.51 -26.27
C SER A 299 13.47 -1.16 -26.87
N ILE A 300 12.79 -0.45 -27.82
CA ILE A 300 11.57 -0.98 -28.43
C ILE A 300 11.84 -2.14 -29.40
N ASN A 301 13.04 -2.20 -29.99
CA ASN A 301 13.45 -3.28 -30.89
C ASN A 301 14.23 -4.39 -30.16
N TRP A 302 14.50 -4.26 -28.86
CA TRP A 302 15.15 -5.32 -28.11
C TRP A 302 14.23 -6.55 -28.00
N LEU A 303 14.73 -7.70 -28.41
CA LEU A 303 13.89 -8.91 -28.52
C LEU A 303 13.48 -9.43 -27.11
N ASP A 304 14.43 -9.51 -26.19
CA ASP A 304 14.18 -9.96 -24.83
C ASP A 304 13.71 -8.79 -23.94
N LYS A 305 12.39 -8.64 -23.80
CA LYS A 305 11.80 -7.59 -22.95
C LYS A 305 12.00 -7.81 -21.45
N GLU A 306 12.43 -8.99 -21.03
CA GLU A 306 12.69 -9.28 -19.61
C GLU A 306 13.87 -8.50 -19.05
N ILE A 307 14.77 -7.96 -19.88
CA ILE A 307 15.85 -7.07 -19.42
C ILE A 307 15.35 -5.89 -18.60
N PHE A 308 14.13 -5.41 -18.87
CA PHE A 308 13.51 -4.31 -18.13
C PHE A 308 12.93 -4.73 -16.78
N THR A 309 12.90 -6.03 -16.47
CA THR A 309 12.31 -6.55 -15.23
C THR A 309 13.22 -7.50 -14.47
N ARG A 310 14.17 -8.20 -15.15
CA ARG A 310 14.96 -9.33 -14.61
C ARG A 310 15.66 -9.03 -13.28
N HIS A 311 16.32 -7.89 -13.17
CA HIS A 311 17.12 -7.51 -12.00
C HIS A 311 16.47 -6.39 -11.15
N ARG A 312 15.17 -6.19 -11.31
CA ARG A 312 14.43 -5.16 -10.61
C ARG A 312 13.42 -5.74 -9.65
N LYS A 313 13.26 -5.09 -8.51
CA LYS A 313 12.26 -5.43 -7.52
C LYS A 313 10.85 -5.04 -7.98
N ALA A 314 10.76 -3.94 -8.76
CA ALA A 314 9.52 -3.48 -9.36
C ALA A 314 9.76 -2.86 -10.74
N TYR A 315 8.67 -2.68 -11.49
CA TYR A 315 8.69 -1.91 -12.74
C TYR A 315 7.37 -1.17 -12.95
N PRO A 316 7.41 0.05 -13.52
CA PRO A 316 6.21 0.84 -13.77
C PRO A 316 5.44 0.28 -14.96
N ILE A 317 4.11 0.19 -14.78
CA ILE A 317 3.14 -0.16 -15.82
C ILE A 317 2.20 1.00 -16.16
N LYS A 318 2.12 1.99 -15.26
CA LYS A 318 1.44 3.27 -15.49
C LYS A 318 2.22 4.40 -14.83
N LEU A 319 2.15 5.55 -15.47
CA LEU A 319 2.76 6.79 -15.01
C LEU A 319 1.75 7.93 -15.21
N ARG A 320 1.67 8.82 -14.24
CA ARG A 320 0.93 10.07 -14.33
C ARG A 320 1.83 11.20 -13.90
N ALA A 321 1.96 12.21 -14.76
CA ALA A 321 2.71 13.43 -14.49
C ALA A 321 1.92 14.65 -15.01
N THR A 322 2.13 15.80 -14.38
CA THR A 322 1.61 17.09 -14.78
C THR A 322 2.82 18.02 -14.87
N ASP A 323 2.97 18.74 -15.98
CA ASP A 323 4.02 19.75 -16.13
C ASP A 323 3.65 21.08 -15.46
N GLU A 324 4.56 22.06 -15.54
CA GLU A 324 4.36 23.42 -14.98
C GLU A 324 3.25 24.20 -15.68
N GLU A 325 2.85 23.78 -16.89
CA GLU A 325 1.79 24.40 -17.70
C GLU A 325 0.44 23.69 -17.54
N ASP A 326 0.28 22.84 -16.50
CA ASP A 326 -0.89 21.99 -16.25
C ASP A 326 -1.21 20.97 -17.37
N SER A 327 -0.25 20.66 -18.24
CA SER A 327 -0.40 19.60 -19.23
C SER A 327 -0.27 18.23 -18.54
N HIS A 328 -1.23 17.33 -18.79
CA HIS A 328 -1.27 16.03 -18.15
C HIS A 328 -0.77 14.91 -19.06
N VAL A 329 0.09 14.07 -18.53
CA VAL A 329 0.49 12.80 -19.13
C VAL A 329 -0.05 11.64 -18.30
N ASP A 330 -0.87 10.79 -18.91
CA ASP A 330 -1.31 9.52 -18.33
C ASP A 330 -0.92 8.37 -19.28
N GLN A 331 0.12 7.65 -18.92
CA GLN A 331 0.68 6.57 -19.73
C GLN A 331 0.32 5.21 -19.13
N THR A 332 -0.05 4.29 -19.99
CA THR A 332 -0.33 2.90 -19.63
C THR A 332 0.39 1.95 -20.58
N ALA A 333 0.99 0.91 -20.05
CA ALA A 333 1.70 -0.11 -20.85
C ALA A 333 0.79 -0.97 -21.76
N GLY A 334 -0.53 -0.80 -21.65
CA GLY A 334 -1.51 -1.58 -22.42
C GLY A 334 -1.91 -2.90 -21.74
N GLY A 335 -2.66 -3.75 -22.45
CA GLY A 335 -3.28 -4.97 -21.89
C GLY A 335 -2.30 -6.00 -21.34
N ASP A 336 -1.07 -6.01 -21.82
CA ASP A 336 -0.07 -7.05 -21.46
C ASP A 336 0.69 -6.77 -20.15
N SER A 337 0.38 -5.69 -19.44
CA SER A 337 1.00 -5.33 -18.15
C SER A 337 2.54 -5.32 -18.17
N GLY A 338 3.18 -5.20 -19.33
CA GLY A 338 4.64 -5.14 -19.47
C GLY A 338 5.23 -3.82 -18.97
N PRO A 339 6.56 -3.72 -18.81
CA PRO A 339 7.21 -2.50 -18.33
C PRO A 339 7.02 -1.35 -19.32
N LEU A 340 6.79 -0.13 -18.81
CA LEU A 340 6.66 1.09 -19.63
C LEU A 340 7.86 1.30 -20.53
N GLN A 341 9.07 0.99 -20.08
CA GLN A 341 10.32 1.11 -20.86
C GLN A 341 10.36 0.25 -22.13
N SER A 342 9.47 -0.73 -22.28
CA SER A 342 9.34 -1.51 -23.53
C SER A 342 8.49 -0.80 -24.58
N LYS A 343 7.93 0.37 -24.28
CA LYS A 343 6.96 1.10 -25.12
C LYS A 343 7.51 2.45 -25.58
N ALA A 344 7.29 2.79 -26.85
CA ALA A 344 7.75 4.03 -27.44
C ALA A 344 7.28 5.28 -26.67
N ILE A 345 6.01 5.29 -26.25
CA ILE A 345 5.38 6.40 -25.54
C ILE A 345 6.11 6.80 -24.24
N PHE A 346 6.79 5.85 -23.58
CA PHE A 346 7.58 6.16 -22.40
C PHE A 346 8.70 7.14 -22.71
N PHE A 347 9.43 6.91 -23.80
CA PHE A 347 10.56 7.75 -24.19
C PHE A 347 10.11 9.09 -24.73
N ASP A 348 8.94 9.17 -25.38
CA ASP A 348 8.40 10.42 -25.90
C ASP A 348 8.09 11.43 -24.78
N ASN A 349 7.71 10.94 -23.59
CA ASN A 349 7.40 11.79 -22.45
C ASN A 349 8.53 11.82 -21.39
N LYS A 350 9.55 10.99 -21.55
CA LYS A 350 10.69 10.89 -20.59
C LYS A 350 11.34 12.26 -20.37
N ARG A 351 11.52 13.03 -21.44
CA ARG A 351 12.15 14.35 -21.38
C ARG A 351 11.41 15.35 -20.49
N MET A 352 10.08 15.45 -20.65
CA MET A 352 9.25 16.33 -19.84
C MET A 352 9.37 15.94 -18.36
N ILE A 353 9.22 14.65 -18.06
CA ILE A 353 9.29 14.13 -16.69
C ILE A 353 10.68 14.33 -16.07
N ASP A 354 11.75 14.14 -16.88
CA ASP A 354 13.13 14.33 -16.42
C ASP A 354 13.48 15.80 -16.20
N ASN A 355 12.88 16.74 -16.96
CA ASN A 355 13.08 18.19 -16.78
C ASN A 355 12.42 18.68 -15.49
N ASP A 356 11.19 18.24 -15.21
CA ASP A 356 10.43 18.72 -14.06
C ASP A 356 10.80 17.96 -12.76
N GLU A 357 11.42 16.79 -12.91
CA GLU A 357 11.75 15.87 -11.81
C GLU A 357 10.54 15.56 -10.89
N MET A 358 9.35 15.51 -11.48
CA MET A 358 8.10 15.32 -10.76
C MET A 358 7.23 14.22 -11.38
N CYS A 359 6.46 13.56 -10.52
CA CYS A 359 5.50 12.55 -10.91
C CYS A 359 4.30 12.56 -9.94
N ASP A 360 3.06 12.64 -10.46
CA ASP A 360 1.84 12.67 -9.63
C ASP A 360 1.42 11.30 -9.13
N GLY A 361 1.82 10.25 -9.85
CA GLY A 361 1.48 8.89 -9.46
C GLY A 361 2.06 7.82 -10.36
N LEU A 362 2.22 6.66 -9.77
CA LEU A 362 2.78 5.47 -10.39
C LEU A 362 1.85 4.27 -10.16
N THR A 363 1.80 3.37 -11.14
CA THR A 363 1.34 2.02 -10.88
C THR A 363 2.51 1.08 -11.18
N LEU A 364 2.94 0.39 -10.15
CA LEU A 364 4.10 -0.49 -10.19
C LEU A 364 3.64 -1.95 -10.12
N LYS A 365 4.28 -2.79 -10.89
CA LYS A 365 4.25 -4.23 -10.70
C LYS A 365 5.45 -4.61 -9.86
N TRP A 366 5.20 -5.17 -8.68
CA TRP A 366 6.20 -5.47 -7.65
C TRP A 366 6.42 -6.96 -7.54
N LYS A 367 7.66 -7.40 -7.45
CA LYS A 367 8.00 -8.81 -7.21
C LYS A 367 7.82 -9.14 -5.73
N ARG A 368 7.17 -10.25 -5.43
CA ARG A 368 6.98 -10.70 -4.05
C ARG A 368 8.29 -11.14 -3.43
N SER A 369 8.49 -10.75 -2.19
CA SER A 369 9.60 -11.20 -1.35
C SER A 369 9.26 -12.55 -0.70
N VAL A 370 8.00 -12.78 -0.41
CA VAL A 370 7.49 -13.97 0.25
C VAL A 370 6.86 -14.91 -0.77
N ARG A 371 7.24 -16.20 -0.74
CA ARG A 371 6.57 -17.23 -1.54
C ARG A 371 5.16 -17.46 -1.01
N THR A 372 4.17 -17.09 -1.80
CA THR A 372 2.75 -17.29 -1.51
C THR A 372 2.10 -18.15 -2.57
N TYR A 373 0.84 -18.52 -2.36
CA TYR A 373 0.00 -19.17 -3.39
C TYR A 373 -0.47 -18.21 -4.50
N TYR A 374 -0.03 -16.96 -4.44
CA TYR A 374 -0.37 -15.90 -5.38
C TYR A 374 0.68 -15.76 -6.48
N PRO A 375 0.38 -15.07 -7.56
CA PRO A 375 1.34 -14.77 -8.62
C PRO A 375 2.62 -14.14 -8.06
N GLU A 376 3.75 -14.34 -8.75
CA GLU A 376 5.08 -13.83 -8.36
C GLU A 376 5.14 -12.30 -8.21
N THR A 377 4.18 -11.61 -8.78
CA THR A 377 4.08 -10.15 -8.72
C THR A 377 2.71 -9.69 -8.23
N PHE A 378 2.67 -8.51 -7.66
CA PHE A 378 1.43 -7.80 -7.31
C PHE A 378 1.48 -6.36 -7.81
N THR A 379 0.30 -5.73 -7.89
CA THR A 379 0.16 -4.38 -8.39
C THR A 379 -0.09 -3.41 -7.23
N VAL A 380 0.73 -2.36 -7.15
CA VAL A 380 0.50 -1.24 -6.24
C VAL A 380 0.34 0.06 -7.04
N ARG A 381 -0.71 0.81 -6.73
CA ARG A 381 -0.91 2.16 -7.23
C ARG A 381 -0.49 3.15 -6.15
N ILE A 382 0.36 4.09 -6.51
CA ILE A 382 0.86 5.16 -5.66
C ILE A 382 0.39 6.48 -6.27
N SER A 383 -0.17 7.38 -5.48
CA SER A 383 -0.61 8.69 -5.96
C SER A 383 -0.57 9.73 -4.86
N GLU A 384 -0.26 10.96 -5.23
CA GLU A 384 -0.38 12.12 -4.36
C GLU A 384 -1.79 12.70 -4.43
N LYS A 385 -2.35 13.07 -3.28
CA LYS A 385 -3.58 13.87 -3.18
C LYS A 385 -3.52 14.76 -1.94
N ARG A 386 -3.52 16.08 -2.14
CA ARG A 386 -3.56 17.08 -1.06
C ARG A 386 -2.45 16.92 -0.02
N GLY A 387 -1.22 16.65 -0.47
CA GLY A 387 -0.07 16.46 0.40
C GLY A 387 0.01 15.08 1.07
N LYS A 388 -0.85 14.14 0.73
CA LYS A 388 -0.84 12.77 1.24
C LYS A 388 -0.50 11.76 0.13
N CYS A 389 0.29 10.75 0.48
CA CYS A 389 0.57 9.63 -0.41
C CYS A 389 -0.45 8.52 -0.18
N TYR A 390 -1.16 8.14 -1.24
CA TYR A 390 -2.14 7.06 -1.24
C TYR A 390 -1.56 5.84 -1.95
N LEU A 391 -1.55 4.71 -1.27
CA LEU A 391 -1.19 3.42 -1.85
C LEU A 391 -2.42 2.53 -1.89
N SER A 392 -2.62 1.87 -3.04
CA SER A 392 -3.73 0.94 -3.23
C SER A 392 -3.19 -0.39 -3.71
N PHE A 393 -3.34 -1.40 -2.88
CA PHE A 393 -2.98 -2.79 -3.18
C PHE A 393 -4.21 -3.50 -3.71
N LYS A 394 -4.19 -3.90 -4.98
CA LYS A 394 -5.35 -4.48 -5.68
C LYS A 394 -5.44 -6.00 -5.55
N GLU A 395 -4.38 -6.61 -5.06
CA GLU A 395 -4.26 -8.04 -4.87
C GLU A 395 -3.91 -8.32 -3.41
N TYR A 396 -4.12 -9.56 -2.95
CA TYR A 396 -3.66 -9.93 -1.61
C TYR A 396 -2.15 -9.75 -1.52
N THR A 397 -1.70 -8.99 -0.56
CA THR A 397 -0.29 -8.65 -0.34
C THR A 397 0.09 -8.96 1.10
N ALA A 398 1.17 -9.70 1.29
CA ALA A 398 1.69 -10.06 2.61
C ALA A 398 2.32 -8.82 3.28
N GLU A 399 2.46 -8.87 4.61
CA GLU A 399 2.98 -7.73 5.38
C GLU A 399 4.39 -7.34 4.95
N GLU A 400 5.26 -8.32 4.71
CA GLU A 400 6.64 -8.10 4.27
C GLU A 400 6.70 -7.40 2.91
N ASP A 401 5.81 -7.76 1.98
CA ASP A 401 5.70 -7.13 0.67
C ASP A 401 5.17 -5.69 0.79
N ILE A 402 4.20 -5.45 1.67
CA ILE A 402 3.69 -4.10 1.96
C ILE A 402 4.80 -3.23 2.53
N GLN A 403 5.56 -3.74 3.50
CA GLN A 403 6.70 -3.04 4.08
C GLN A 403 7.79 -2.74 3.06
N ASP A 404 8.06 -3.66 2.12
CA ASP A 404 9.00 -3.44 1.03
C ASP A 404 8.64 -2.21 0.19
N VAL A 405 7.36 -2.07 -0.16
CA VAL A 405 6.86 -0.90 -0.88
C VAL A 405 6.99 0.36 -0.03
N LEU A 406 6.53 0.32 1.22
CA LEU A 406 6.54 1.47 2.13
C LEU A 406 7.96 2.01 2.36
N PHE A 407 8.91 1.14 2.66
CA PHE A 407 10.30 1.56 2.91
C PHE A 407 11.03 1.99 1.64
N SER A 408 10.63 1.54 0.47
CA SER A 408 11.12 2.09 -0.78
C SER A 408 10.61 3.52 -1.02
N ILE A 409 9.43 3.86 -0.50
CA ILE A 409 8.87 5.22 -0.58
C ILE A 409 9.51 6.12 0.50
N ILE A 410 9.54 5.68 1.75
CA ILE A 410 10.08 6.47 2.87
C ILE A 410 11.58 6.72 2.71
N GLY A 411 12.31 5.79 2.08
CA GLY A 411 13.75 5.87 1.85
C GLY A 411 14.16 6.57 0.55
N ALA A 412 13.21 6.96 -0.30
CA ALA A 412 13.47 7.68 -1.54
C ALA A 412 13.53 9.20 -1.29
#